data_a835ab374397f37f9c237f6d87369640
#
_entry.id   a835ab374397f37f9c237f6d87369640
#
_cell.length_a   1.000
_cell.length_b   1.000
_cell.length_c   1.000
_cell.angle_alpha   90.00
_cell.angle_beta   90.00
_cell.angle_gamma   90.00
#
_symmetry.space_group_name_H-M   'P 1'
#
loop_
_entity.id
_entity.type
_entity.pdbx_description
1 polymer ?
#
loop_
_entity_poly.entity_id
_entity_poly.type
_entity_poly.pdbx_seq_one_letter_code
_entity_poly.pdbx_strand_id
1 'polypeptide(L)' 'MGKVRNRIRELRSERRWTQQDLAAAVGVSRQSINSIECDRYVPSLELALAFARIFTRSVESIFELEDKS' A
#
# COMPACT_ATOMS: atom_id res chain seq x y z
N MET A 1 14.68 -1.70 14.61
CA MET A 1 13.59 -2.08 13.72
C MET A 1 13.64 -1.23 12.46
N GLY A 2 13.47 -1.81 11.31
CA GLY A 2 13.56 -1.09 10.07
C GLY A 2 12.29 -0.33 9.71
N LYS A 3 12.36 0.32 8.57
CA LYS A 3 11.26 1.07 8.01
C LYS A 3 10.48 0.17 7.07
N VAL A 4 9.18 0.37 7.00
CA VAL A 4 8.35 -0.39 6.06
C VAL A 4 8.26 0.38 4.75
N ARG A 5 8.64 -0.28 3.66
CA ARG A 5 8.53 0.27 2.31
C ARG A 5 7.42 -0.45 1.59
N ASN A 6 6.87 0.15 0.55
CA ASN A 6 5.79 -0.49 -0.19
C ASN A 6 5.84 -0.16 -1.67
N ARG A 7 5.11 -0.97 -2.45
CA ARG A 7 5.02 -0.81 -3.90
C ARG A 7 3.62 -0.41 -4.32
N ILE A 8 2.87 0.22 -3.43
CA ILE A 8 1.46 0.54 -3.70
C ILE A 8 1.34 1.43 -4.94
N ARG A 9 2.16 2.49 -5.03
CA ARG A 9 2.10 3.40 -6.17
C ARG A 9 2.39 2.66 -7.48
N GLU A 10 3.40 1.81 -7.47
CA GLU A 10 3.78 1.04 -8.66
C GLU A 10 2.64 0.13 -9.11
N LEU A 11 2.06 -0.61 -8.17
CA LEU A 11 0.98 -1.54 -8.48
C LEU A 11 -0.27 -0.80 -8.94
N ARG A 12 -0.55 0.33 -8.32
CA ARG A 12 -1.69 1.16 -8.71
C ARG A 12 -1.49 1.67 -10.14
N SER A 13 -0.29 2.15 -10.43
CA SER A 13 0.03 2.71 -11.75
C SER A 13 -0.07 1.66 -12.85
N GLU A 14 0.34 0.43 -12.56
CA GLU A 14 0.23 -0.66 -13.53
C GLU A 14 -1.21 -0.90 -13.95
N ARG A 15 -2.16 -0.61 -13.06
CA ARG A 15 -3.58 -0.78 -13.34
C ARG A 15 -4.23 0.50 -13.84
N ARG A 16 -3.45 1.56 -13.96
CA ARG A 16 -3.92 2.88 -14.38
C ARG A 16 -5.01 3.42 -13.46
N TRP A 17 -4.89 3.10 -12.18
CA TRP A 17 -5.82 3.60 -11.17
C TRP A 17 -5.29 4.90 -10.58
N THR A 18 -6.22 5.82 -10.26
CA THR A 18 -5.88 7.00 -9.49
C THR A 18 -5.81 6.61 -8.01
N GLN A 19 -5.28 7.51 -7.19
CA GLN A 19 -5.29 7.29 -5.74
C GLN A 19 -6.73 7.12 -5.24
N GLN A 20 -7.64 7.91 -5.83
CA GLN A 20 -9.06 7.84 -5.45
C GLN A 20 -9.65 6.47 -5.81
N ASP A 21 -9.29 5.93 -6.96
CA ASP A 21 -9.77 4.62 -7.37
C ASP A 21 -9.36 3.55 -6.35
N LEU A 22 -8.10 3.59 -5.95
CA LEU A 22 -7.59 2.62 -4.98
C LEU A 22 -8.24 2.83 -3.61
N ALA A 23 -8.39 4.09 -3.20
CA ALA A 23 -9.00 4.41 -1.92
C ALA A 23 -10.42 3.84 -1.84
N ALA A 24 -11.20 4.02 -2.91
CA ALA A 24 -12.56 3.49 -2.95
C ALA A 24 -12.55 1.96 -2.89
N ALA A 25 -11.59 1.34 -3.57
CA ALA A 25 -11.53 -0.12 -3.64
C ALA A 25 -11.22 -0.77 -2.29
N VAL A 26 -10.42 -0.11 -1.45
CA VAL A 26 -10.06 -0.67 -0.14
C VAL A 26 -10.77 0.01 1.03
N GLY A 27 -11.63 0.99 0.74
CA GLY A 27 -12.49 1.59 1.76
C GLY A 27 -11.82 2.61 2.66
N VAL A 28 -10.86 3.37 2.15
CA VAL A 28 -10.22 4.44 2.92
C VAL A 28 -10.25 5.74 2.12
N SER A 29 -9.76 6.82 2.70
CA SER A 29 -9.72 8.11 2.02
C SER A 29 -8.54 8.17 1.05
N ARG A 30 -8.64 9.05 0.05
CA ARG A 30 -7.54 9.29 -0.87
C ARG A 30 -6.31 9.78 -0.12
N GLN A 31 -6.52 10.57 0.91
CA GLN A 31 -5.43 11.10 1.73
C GLN A 31 -4.66 9.99 2.41
N SER A 32 -5.36 8.94 2.87
CA SER A 32 -4.70 7.78 3.47
C SER A 32 -3.82 7.07 2.46
N ILE A 33 -4.30 6.90 1.22
CA ILE A 33 -3.50 6.28 0.17
C ILE A 33 -2.25 7.11 -0.09
N ASN A 34 -2.41 8.43 -0.20
CA ASN A 34 -1.27 9.29 -0.45
C ASN A 34 -0.23 9.19 0.67
N SER A 35 -0.67 9.17 1.92
CA SER A 35 0.24 9.06 3.06
C SER A 35 0.99 7.73 3.06
N ILE A 36 0.31 6.66 2.68
CA ILE A 36 0.95 5.35 2.60
C ILE A 36 1.99 5.33 1.47
N GLU A 37 1.63 5.86 0.31
CA GLU A 37 2.56 5.89 -0.82
C GLU A 37 3.79 6.75 -0.55
N CYS A 38 3.64 7.75 0.31
CA CYS A 38 4.76 8.63 0.68
C CYS A 38 5.53 8.14 1.90
N ASP A 39 5.24 6.92 2.36
CA ASP A 39 5.91 6.31 3.52
C ASP A 39 5.74 7.10 4.82
N ARG A 40 4.67 7.88 4.93
CA ARG A 40 4.39 8.63 6.15
C ARG A 40 3.57 7.83 7.14
N TYR A 41 3.04 6.73 6.70
CA TYR A 41 2.04 6.00 7.46
C TYR A 41 2.09 4.53 7.05
N VAL A 42 2.19 3.66 8.03
CA VAL A 42 2.19 2.23 7.81
C VAL A 42 0.76 1.73 8.00
N PRO A 43 0.17 1.09 6.99
CA PRO A 43 -1.21 0.64 7.10
C PRO A 43 -1.36 -0.44 8.17
N SER A 44 -2.56 -0.54 8.72
CA SER A 44 -2.89 -1.61 9.64
C SER A 44 -2.78 -2.95 8.91
N LEU A 45 -2.67 -4.03 9.66
CA LEU A 45 -2.64 -5.36 9.07
C LEU A 45 -3.89 -5.59 8.24
N GLU A 46 -5.02 -5.14 8.73
CA GLU A 46 -6.30 -5.28 8.05
C GLU A 46 -6.24 -4.61 6.66
N LEU A 47 -5.73 -3.40 6.60
CA LEU A 47 -5.62 -2.67 5.34
C LEU A 47 -4.57 -3.32 4.43
N ALA A 48 -3.47 -3.79 5.01
CA ALA A 48 -2.44 -4.49 4.23
C ALA A 48 -3.01 -5.74 3.56
N LEU A 49 -3.86 -6.47 4.27
CA LEU A 49 -4.51 -7.66 3.70
C LEU A 49 -5.50 -7.28 2.60
N ALA A 50 -6.16 -6.13 2.75
CA ALA A 50 -7.07 -5.64 1.71
C ALA A 50 -6.29 -5.29 0.43
N PHE A 51 -5.12 -4.67 0.56
CA PHE A 51 -4.26 -4.40 -0.58
C PHE A 51 -3.82 -5.71 -1.25
N ALA A 52 -3.42 -6.70 -0.45
CA ALA A 52 -2.98 -7.98 -0.97
C ALA A 52 -4.09 -8.64 -1.80
N ARG A 53 -5.31 -8.56 -1.31
CA ARG A 53 -6.45 -9.13 -2.00
C ARG A 53 -6.72 -8.42 -3.33
N ILE A 54 -6.72 -7.09 -3.29
CA ILE A 54 -7.10 -6.32 -4.48
C ILE A 54 -6.05 -6.39 -5.57
N PHE A 55 -4.77 -6.48 -5.19
CA PHE A 55 -3.69 -6.59 -6.15
C PHE A 55 -3.34 -8.04 -6.48
N THR A 56 -3.99 -9.00 -5.82
CA THR A 56 -3.76 -10.43 -6.01
C THR A 56 -2.28 -10.76 -5.80
N ARG A 57 -1.74 -10.29 -4.70
CA ARG A 57 -0.34 -10.51 -4.32
C ARG A 57 -0.26 -10.77 -2.83
N SER A 58 0.82 -11.40 -2.39
CA SER A 58 1.05 -11.59 -0.97
C SER A 58 1.41 -10.25 -0.34
N VAL A 59 1.16 -10.12 0.97
CA VAL A 59 1.54 -8.91 1.70
C VAL A 59 3.05 -8.67 1.57
N GLU A 60 3.84 -9.73 1.63
CA GLU A 60 5.30 -9.60 1.56
C GLU A 60 5.80 -9.17 0.19
N SER A 61 4.99 -9.32 -0.86
CA SER A 61 5.39 -8.84 -2.17
C SER A 61 5.05 -7.36 -2.36
N ILE A 62 4.20 -6.82 -1.49
CA ILE A 62 3.79 -5.41 -1.54
C ILE A 62 4.57 -4.58 -0.52
N PHE A 63 4.72 -5.12 0.68
CA PHE A 63 5.37 -4.41 1.79
C PHE A 63 6.66 -5.12 2.17
N GLU A 64 7.67 -4.34 2.50
CA GLU A 64 8.97 -4.87 2.81
C GLU A 64 9.53 -4.13 4.02
N LEU A 65 10.12 -4.88 4.93
CA LEU A 65 10.79 -4.28 6.07
C LEU A 65 12.22 -3.96 5.65
N GLU A 66 12.54 -2.69 5.61
CA GLU A 66 13.88 -2.26 5.23
C GLU A 66 14.78 -2.37 6.44
N ASP A 67 15.73 -3.28 6.38
CA ASP A 67 16.64 -3.52 7.47
C ASP A 67 17.82 -2.57 7.36
N LYS A 68 18.05 -1.84 8.44
CA LYS A 68 19.26 -1.03 8.51
C LYS A 68 20.25 -1.76 9.38
N SER A 69 21.12 -2.45 8.77
CA SER A 69 22.19 -3.11 9.51
C SER A 69 23.36 -2.17 9.68
#